data_2b31391ebfd9579547f7e308b966f1f2
#
_entry.id   2b31391ebfd9579547f7e308b966f1f2
#
_cell.length_a   1.000
_cell.length_b   1.000
_cell.length_c   1.000
_cell.angle_alpha   90.00
_cell.angle_beta   90.00
_cell.angle_gamma   90.00
#
_symmetry.space_group_name_H-M   'P 1'
#
loop_
_entity.id
_entity.type
_entity.pdbx_description
1 polymer ?
#
loop_
_entity_poly.entity_id
_entity_poly.type
_entity_poly.pdbx_seq_one_letter_code
_entity_poly.pdbx_strand_id
1 'polypeptide(L)'
;LTKAGLKTSISNTSKTYEWLSNMKQNDKPYKCGYCGSSYVREKTLFAHMCEKKRRALQKDEKRVRYGFYAFDRFYKLSAGNKKEKTYEDFCKSPYYNAFVKFGSFLNNVQPLYPEKYIDYVVTSGVKLDHWCKDDLYEKYVLQFILKEDVTTALERSVKTMMEWAADNEPAPWNHYFEHISLNRAVYQIKDGKISPWLILNCKSGKEMLSKFNDEQLSMVYHVINPSHWAMRFKKLSNDVQLVKDVAKESNL
;
A
#
# COMPACT_ATOMS: atom_id res chain seq x y z
N LEU A 1 -10.49 28.95 -90.35
CA LEU A 1 -11.65 29.09 -89.53
C LEU A 1 -11.35 28.58 -88.10
N THR A 2 -11.19 29.49 -87.30
CA THR A 2 -10.94 29.69 -85.87
C THR A 2 -11.15 28.58 -84.90
N LYS A 3 -10.04 28.25 -84.19
CA LYS A 3 -10.02 27.54 -82.86
C LYS A 3 -10.23 28.66 -81.80
N ALA A 4 -11.31 28.51 -81.03
CA ALA A 4 -11.46 29.28 -79.81
C ALA A 4 -12.22 28.41 -78.81
N GLY A 5 -11.64 28.25 -77.63
CA GLY A 5 -12.33 28.03 -76.38
C GLY A 5 -12.37 26.59 -75.83
N LEU A 6 -11.48 26.28 -74.95
CA LEU A 6 -11.72 25.41 -73.78
C LEU A 6 -10.64 25.64 -72.75
N LYS A 7 -10.78 26.72 -71.98
CA LYS A 7 -10.00 26.95 -70.74
C LYS A 7 -10.93 27.54 -69.69
N THR A 8 -11.79 26.75 -69.12
CA THR A 8 -12.46 27.07 -67.83
C THR A 8 -13.08 25.83 -67.24
N SER A 9 -12.36 24.96 -66.53
CA SER A 9 -12.96 24.06 -65.55
C SER A 9 -11.98 23.37 -64.60
N ILE A 10 -10.76 23.93 -64.38
CA ILE A 10 -9.82 23.27 -63.41
C ILE A 10 -9.72 24.01 -62.08
N SER A 11 -10.33 25.19 -61.90
CA SER A 11 -10.22 25.96 -60.66
C SER A 11 -11.28 25.68 -59.59
N ASN A 12 -12.32 24.89 -59.88
CA ASN A 12 -13.40 24.60 -58.93
C ASN A 12 -13.21 23.31 -58.10
N THR A 13 -12.34 22.42 -58.52
CA THR A 13 -12.14 21.15 -57.76
C THR A 13 -11.27 21.32 -56.54
N SER A 14 -10.26 22.23 -56.56
CA SER A 14 -9.40 22.47 -55.38
C SER A 14 -10.15 23.14 -54.24
N LYS A 15 -11.03 24.08 -54.53
CA LYS A 15 -11.86 24.79 -53.51
C LYS A 15 -12.92 23.86 -52.92
N THR A 16 -13.46 22.90 -53.65
CA THR A 16 -14.39 21.91 -53.11
C THR A 16 -13.69 20.89 -52.23
N TYR A 17 -12.47 20.47 -52.58
CA TYR A 17 -11.69 19.58 -51.68
C TYR A 17 -11.21 20.27 -50.44
N GLU A 18 -10.84 21.55 -50.49
CA GLU A 18 -10.43 22.34 -49.34
C GLU A 18 -11.62 22.65 -48.40
N TRP A 19 -12.83 22.88 -48.95
CA TRP A 19 -14.06 23.02 -48.22
C TRP A 19 -14.49 21.71 -47.54
N LEU A 20 -14.38 20.58 -48.23
CA LEU A 20 -14.65 19.24 -47.68
C LEU A 20 -13.62 18.81 -46.62
N SER A 21 -12.35 19.21 -46.74
CA SER A 21 -11.33 18.96 -45.69
C SER A 21 -11.57 19.84 -44.49
N ASN A 22 -11.96 21.10 -44.65
CA ASN A 22 -12.31 22.00 -43.56
C ASN A 22 -13.63 21.62 -42.85
N MET A 23 -14.63 21.07 -43.56
CA MET A 23 -15.82 20.49 -42.96
C MET A 23 -15.50 19.25 -42.09
N LYS A 24 -14.52 18.42 -42.48
CA LYS A 24 -14.14 17.25 -41.70
C LYS A 24 -13.37 17.57 -40.40
N GLN A 25 -12.78 18.77 -40.28
CA GLN A 25 -12.08 19.18 -39.06
C GLN A 25 -12.98 19.81 -38.00
N ASN A 26 -14.16 20.38 -38.38
CA ASN A 26 -15.04 21.08 -37.44
C ASN A 26 -16.18 20.26 -36.85
N ASP A 27 -16.39 19.04 -37.30
CA ASP A 27 -17.53 18.22 -36.89
C ASP A 27 -17.16 17.08 -35.90
N LYS A 28 -16.43 17.42 -34.85
CA LYS A 28 -16.21 16.50 -33.72
C LYS A 28 -16.85 17.04 -32.45
N PRO A 29 -18.19 17.02 -32.33
CA PRO A 29 -18.92 17.72 -31.28
C PRO A 29 -18.69 17.07 -29.89
N TYR A 30 -18.23 15.83 -29.85
CA TYR A 30 -18.09 15.06 -28.60
C TYR A 30 -16.65 15.12 -28.09
N LYS A 31 -16.41 15.91 -27.02
CA LYS A 31 -15.09 16.12 -26.45
C LYS A 31 -14.95 15.42 -25.10
N CYS A 32 -13.83 14.70 -24.91
CA CYS A 32 -13.51 14.10 -23.63
C CYS A 32 -13.11 15.16 -22.62
N GLY A 33 -13.85 15.27 -21.51
CA GLY A 33 -13.57 16.23 -20.43
C GLY A 33 -12.23 15.99 -19.71
N TYR A 34 -11.66 14.79 -19.83
CA TYR A 34 -10.40 14.43 -19.16
C TYR A 34 -9.15 14.70 -20.00
N CYS A 35 -9.16 14.28 -21.26
CA CYS A 35 -7.96 14.38 -22.12
C CYS A 35 -8.07 15.44 -23.22
N GLY A 36 -9.27 15.97 -23.47
CA GLY A 36 -9.53 16.96 -24.50
C GLY A 36 -9.66 16.39 -25.91
N SER A 37 -9.49 15.08 -26.13
CA SER A 37 -9.69 14.43 -27.44
C SER A 37 -11.13 14.55 -27.91
N SER A 38 -11.32 14.85 -29.22
CA SER A 38 -12.63 15.07 -29.82
C SER A 38 -13.03 13.91 -30.74
N TYR A 39 -14.32 13.55 -30.76
CA TYR A 39 -14.87 12.39 -31.45
C TYR A 39 -16.08 12.81 -32.28
N VAL A 40 -16.28 12.13 -33.43
CA VAL A 40 -17.41 12.36 -34.33
C VAL A 40 -18.70 11.73 -33.80
N ARG A 41 -18.58 10.62 -33.06
CA ARG A 41 -19.73 9.87 -32.54
C ARG A 41 -19.72 9.81 -31.02
N GLU A 42 -20.89 10.05 -30.43
CA GLU A 42 -21.07 9.97 -28.98
C GLU A 42 -20.69 8.58 -28.41
N LYS A 43 -21.11 7.50 -29.08
CA LYS A 43 -20.73 6.13 -28.70
C LYS A 43 -19.22 5.94 -28.60
N THR A 44 -18.44 6.58 -29.47
CA THR A 44 -16.98 6.51 -29.45
C THR A 44 -16.40 7.27 -28.25
N LEU A 45 -16.98 8.44 -27.92
CA LEU A 45 -16.62 9.16 -26.69
C LEU A 45 -16.98 8.35 -25.43
N PHE A 46 -18.16 7.72 -25.42
CA PHE A 46 -18.59 6.91 -24.28
C PHE A 46 -17.64 5.71 -24.04
N ALA A 47 -17.27 5.00 -25.11
CA ALA A 47 -16.32 3.90 -25.05
C ALA A 47 -14.86 4.36 -24.79
N HIS A 48 -14.56 5.65 -24.96
CA HIS A 48 -13.21 6.17 -24.79
C HIS A 48 -12.76 6.11 -23.34
N MET A 49 -11.68 5.34 -23.08
CA MET A 49 -11.05 5.22 -21.78
C MET A 49 -9.58 5.72 -21.86
N CYS A 50 -9.38 7.03 -21.81
CA CYS A 50 -8.03 7.56 -21.73
C CYS A 50 -7.42 7.38 -20.32
N GLU A 51 -6.11 7.49 -20.25
CA GLU A 51 -5.39 7.35 -19.00
C GLU A 51 -5.87 8.32 -17.92
N LYS A 52 -6.12 9.58 -18.27
CA LYS A 52 -6.64 10.59 -17.33
C LYS A 52 -8.01 10.23 -16.77
N LYS A 53 -8.93 9.74 -17.64
CA LYS A 53 -10.26 9.25 -17.22
C LYS A 53 -10.12 8.04 -16.30
N ARG A 54 -9.29 7.07 -16.68
CA ARG A 54 -9.02 5.88 -15.86
C ARG A 54 -8.50 6.25 -14.48
N ARG A 55 -7.46 7.10 -14.40
CA ARG A 55 -6.90 7.57 -13.12
C ARG A 55 -7.94 8.29 -12.26
N ALA A 56 -8.81 9.10 -12.85
CA ALA A 56 -9.88 9.78 -12.12
C ALA A 56 -10.92 8.81 -11.56
N LEU A 57 -11.32 7.79 -12.34
CA LEU A 57 -12.29 6.78 -11.90
C LEU A 57 -11.76 5.84 -10.82
N GLN A 58 -10.45 5.61 -10.78
CA GLN A 58 -9.79 4.73 -9.82
C GLN A 58 -9.46 5.41 -8.47
N LYS A 59 -9.85 6.67 -8.28
CA LYS A 59 -9.51 7.46 -7.09
C LYS A 59 -9.80 6.76 -5.77
N ASP A 60 -10.90 6.04 -5.68
CA ASP A 60 -11.38 5.43 -4.44
C ASP A 60 -10.86 4.01 -4.21
N GLU A 61 -10.15 3.43 -5.18
CA GLU A 61 -9.49 2.15 -5.00
C GLU A 61 -8.44 2.24 -3.87
N LYS A 62 -8.44 1.27 -2.93
CA LYS A 62 -7.55 1.26 -1.77
C LYS A 62 -6.07 1.42 -2.16
N ARG A 63 -5.63 0.73 -3.23
CA ARG A 63 -4.25 0.84 -3.74
C ARG A 63 -3.92 2.26 -4.26
N VAL A 64 -4.88 2.94 -4.88
CA VAL A 64 -4.70 4.30 -5.41
C VAL A 64 -4.67 5.31 -4.25
N ARG A 65 -5.51 5.13 -3.24
CA ARG A 65 -5.49 5.96 -2.01
C ARG A 65 -4.16 5.84 -1.27
N TYR A 66 -3.63 4.63 -1.08
CA TYR A 66 -2.30 4.44 -0.51
C TYR A 66 -1.19 5.05 -1.38
N GLY A 67 -1.28 4.89 -2.71
CA GLY A 67 -0.34 5.51 -3.64
C GLY A 67 -0.36 7.03 -3.57
N PHE A 68 -1.54 7.64 -3.48
CA PHE A 68 -1.68 9.09 -3.32
C PHE A 68 -1.14 9.57 -1.96
N TYR A 69 -1.43 8.86 -0.88
CA TYR A 69 -0.89 9.18 0.44
C TYR A 69 0.64 9.14 0.43
N ALA A 70 1.23 8.09 -0.13
CA ALA A 70 2.69 7.95 -0.25
C ALA A 70 3.30 9.08 -1.13
N PHE A 71 2.63 9.47 -2.20
CA PHE A 71 3.04 10.59 -3.05
C PHE A 71 3.06 11.92 -2.28
N ASP A 72 2.00 12.25 -1.54
CA ASP A 72 1.93 13.46 -0.74
C ASP A 72 3.02 13.48 0.35
N ARG A 73 3.18 12.36 1.09
CA ARG A 73 4.22 12.21 2.11
C ARG A 73 5.63 12.35 1.54
N PHE A 74 5.87 11.75 0.37
CA PHE A 74 7.16 11.87 -0.31
C PHE A 74 7.53 13.34 -0.54
N TYR A 75 6.62 14.15 -1.09
CA TYR A 75 6.89 15.56 -1.33
C TYR A 75 6.98 16.39 -0.06
N LYS A 76 6.19 16.06 0.97
CA LYS A 76 6.28 16.75 2.28
C LYS A 76 7.62 16.47 2.98
N LEU A 77 8.07 15.23 3.00
CA LEU A 77 9.28 14.82 3.74
C LEU A 77 10.58 15.03 2.96
N SER A 78 10.61 14.76 1.66
CA SER A 78 11.82 14.84 0.84
C SER A 78 12.10 16.22 0.28
N ALA A 79 11.07 16.95 -0.14
CA ALA A 79 11.22 18.25 -0.81
C ALA A 79 10.96 19.44 0.13
N GLY A 80 10.63 19.21 1.40
CA GLY A 80 10.26 20.27 2.34
C GLY A 80 9.06 21.12 1.88
N ASN A 81 8.27 20.59 0.96
CA ASN A 81 7.17 21.31 0.35
C ASN A 81 5.98 21.37 1.31
N LYS A 82 5.71 22.55 1.87
CA LYS A 82 4.61 22.79 2.79
C LYS A 82 3.22 22.73 2.15
N LYS A 83 3.15 22.81 0.80
CA LYS A 83 1.88 22.78 0.07
C LYS A 83 1.43 21.32 -0.10
N GLU A 84 0.23 21.03 0.35
CA GLU A 84 -0.40 19.73 0.14
C GLU A 84 -0.57 19.44 -1.35
N LYS A 85 -0.28 18.19 -1.73
CA LYS A 85 -0.48 17.72 -3.09
C LYS A 85 -1.94 17.35 -3.30
N THR A 86 -2.49 17.81 -4.42
CA THR A 86 -3.85 17.41 -4.80
C THR A 86 -3.85 16.07 -5.54
N TYR A 87 -5.00 15.41 -5.57
CA TYR A 87 -5.16 14.21 -6.40
C TYR A 87 -4.91 14.48 -7.89
N GLU A 88 -5.20 15.69 -8.35
CA GLU A 88 -4.92 16.12 -9.72
C GLU A 88 -3.41 16.18 -10.00
N ASP A 89 -2.61 16.71 -9.04
CA ASP A 89 -1.15 16.71 -9.13
C ASP A 89 -0.61 15.28 -9.21
N PHE A 90 -1.18 14.36 -8.41
CA PHE A 90 -0.85 12.95 -8.45
C PHE A 90 -1.16 12.32 -9.81
N CYS A 91 -2.36 12.56 -10.37
CA CYS A 91 -2.74 12.08 -11.69
C CYS A 91 -1.83 12.58 -12.83
N LYS A 92 -1.24 13.76 -12.69
CA LYS A 92 -0.31 14.35 -13.66
C LYS A 92 1.13 13.89 -13.47
N SER A 93 1.44 13.27 -12.32
CA SER A 93 2.80 12.84 -12.01
C SER A 93 3.29 11.74 -12.98
N PRO A 94 4.53 11.85 -13.49
CA PRO A 94 5.18 10.77 -14.24
C PRO A 94 5.37 9.50 -13.38
N TYR A 95 5.39 9.64 -12.05
CA TYR A 95 5.56 8.56 -11.10
C TYR A 95 4.24 7.94 -10.60
N TYR A 96 3.09 8.35 -11.15
CA TYR A 96 1.78 7.83 -10.77
C TYR A 96 1.74 6.30 -10.65
N ASN A 97 2.18 5.61 -11.70
CA ASN A 97 2.15 4.15 -11.75
C ASN A 97 3.06 3.50 -10.69
N ALA A 98 4.21 4.11 -10.38
CA ALA A 98 5.12 3.61 -9.36
C ALA A 98 4.51 3.72 -7.96
N PHE A 99 3.88 4.86 -7.64
CA PHE A 99 3.17 5.02 -6.37
C PHE A 99 1.93 4.12 -6.26
N VAL A 100 1.17 3.91 -7.34
CA VAL A 100 0.04 2.97 -7.34
C VAL A 100 0.52 1.53 -7.18
N LYS A 101 1.66 1.14 -7.78
CA LYS A 101 2.30 -0.15 -7.55
C LYS A 101 2.66 -0.33 -6.08
N PHE A 102 3.26 0.70 -5.46
CA PHE A 102 3.53 0.67 -4.03
C PHE A 102 2.26 0.58 -3.19
N GLY A 103 1.19 1.30 -3.55
CA GLY A 103 -0.11 1.16 -2.90
C GLY A 103 -0.72 -0.24 -3.02
N SER A 104 -0.49 -0.93 -4.16
CA SER A 104 -0.87 -2.33 -4.32
C SER A 104 -0.07 -3.25 -3.40
N PHE A 105 1.23 -3.01 -3.27
CA PHE A 105 2.10 -3.73 -2.34
C PHE A 105 1.60 -3.57 -0.90
N LEU A 106 1.30 -2.34 -0.45
CA LEU A 106 0.74 -2.08 0.88
C LEU A 106 -0.60 -2.81 1.12
N ASN A 107 -1.43 -2.87 0.09
CA ASN A 107 -2.70 -3.60 0.18
C ASN A 107 -2.52 -5.11 0.34
N ASN A 108 -1.49 -5.68 -0.27
CA ASN A 108 -1.19 -7.11 -0.22
C ASN A 108 -0.49 -7.50 1.08
N VAL A 109 0.54 -6.74 1.47
CA VAL A 109 1.34 -7.01 2.69
C VAL A 109 0.57 -6.66 3.96
N GLN A 110 -0.38 -5.71 3.89
CA GLN A 110 -1.14 -5.22 5.04
C GLN A 110 -0.23 -4.85 6.24
N PRO A 111 0.68 -3.88 6.07
CA PRO A 111 1.66 -3.55 7.08
C PRO A 111 0.99 -3.15 8.40
N LEU A 112 1.66 -3.39 9.50
CA LEU A 112 1.18 -3.11 10.86
C LEU A 112 0.65 -1.69 11.03
N TYR A 113 1.39 -0.73 10.49
CA TYR A 113 1.05 0.69 10.49
C TYR A 113 1.42 1.26 9.12
N PRO A 114 0.50 1.23 8.14
CA PRO A 114 0.78 1.64 6.76
C PRO A 114 1.42 3.02 6.66
N GLU A 115 0.94 3.97 7.46
CA GLU A 115 1.45 5.35 7.46
C GLU A 115 2.88 5.43 7.98
N LYS A 116 3.20 4.73 9.08
CA LYS A 116 4.56 4.66 9.62
C LYS A 116 5.52 3.97 8.66
N TYR A 117 5.05 2.95 7.94
CA TYR A 117 5.86 2.28 6.92
C TYR A 117 6.12 3.20 5.72
N ILE A 118 5.12 3.95 5.27
CA ILE A 118 5.30 4.95 4.21
C ILE A 118 6.34 6.00 4.63
N ASP A 119 6.23 6.53 5.84
CA ASP A 119 7.21 7.49 6.38
C ASP A 119 8.62 6.88 6.45
N TYR A 120 8.71 5.62 6.89
CA TYR A 120 9.98 4.89 6.94
C TYR A 120 10.64 4.75 5.55
N VAL A 121 9.91 4.32 4.52
CA VAL A 121 10.49 4.16 3.19
C VAL A 121 10.88 5.50 2.56
N VAL A 122 10.09 6.54 2.78
CA VAL A 122 10.38 7.89 2.30
C VAL A 122 11.65 8.44 2.94
N THR A 123 11.80 8.27 4.26
CA THR A 123 12.96 8.81 5.00
C THR A 123 14.21 7.94 4.88
N SER A 124 14.08 6.67 4.49
CA SER A 124 15.21 5.77 4.31
C SER A 124 16.14 6.13 3.15
N GLY A 125 15.72 7.05 2.25
CA GLY A 125 16.47 7.41 1.05
C GLY A 125 16.50 6.33 -0.03
N VAL A 126 15.77 5.23 0.14
CA VAL A 126 15.65 4.15 -0.84
C VAL A 126 14.89 4.65 -2.07
N LYS A 127 15.35 4.29 -3.27
CA LYS A 127 14.68 4.66 -4.53
C LYS A 127 13.27 4.05 -4.58
N LEU A 128 12.32 4.77 -5.16
CA LEU A 128 10.89 4.38 -5.26
C LEU A 128 10.70 2.98 -5.87
N ASP A 129 11.51 2.59 -6.84
CA ASP A 129 11.44 1.26 -7.47
C ASP A 129 11.71 0.11 -6.50
N HIS A 130 12.38 0.39 -5.37
CA HIS A 130 12.72 -0.60 -4.35
C HIS A 130 11.74 -0.60 -3.16
N TRP A 131 10.75 0.27 -3.12
CA TRP A 131 9.79 0.36 -2.01
C TRP A 131 8.90 -0.88 -1.86
N CYS A 132 8.75 -1.66 -2.93
CA CYS A 132 7.97 -2.90 -2.94
C CYS A 132 8.79 -4.16 -2.65
N LYS A 133 9.97 -4.04 -2.04
CA LYS A 133 10.82 -5.18 -1.70
C LYS A 133 10.49 -5.69 -0.30
N ASP A 134 10.35 -7.02 -0.19
CA ASP A 134 10.01 -7.68 1.08
C ASP A 134 11.11 -7.47 2.13
N ASP A 135 12.39 -7.48 1.73
CA ASP A 135 13.51 -7.23 2.65
C ASP A 135 13.48 -5.83 3.28
N LEU A 136 12.93 -4.84 2.57
CA LEU A 136 12.74 -3.49 3.11
C LEU A 136 11.61 -3.47 4.16
N TYR A 137 10.54 -4.22 3.90
CA TYR A 137 9.45 -4.35 4.86
C TYR A 137 9.89 -5.13 6.11
N GLU A 138 10.62 -6.22 5.94
CA GLU A 138 11.18 -6.99 7.07
C GLU A 138 12.08 -6.13 7.98
N LYS A 139 12.93 -5.29 7.38
CA LYS A 139 13.76 -4.34 8.15
C LYS A 139 12.91 -3.33 8.93
N TYR A 140 11.84 -2.82 8.32
CA TYR A 140 10.91 -1.92 9.00
C TYR A 140 10.26 -2.61 10.20
N VAL A 141 9.68 -3.81 10.00
CA VAL A 141 9.02 -4.58 11.05
C VAL A 141 9.98 -4.83 12.22
N LEU A 142 11.19 -5.29 11.92
CA LEU A 142 12.19 -5.55 12.93
C LEU A 142 12.55 -4.28 13.73
N GLN A 143 12.84 -3.17 13.06
CA GLN A 143 13.15 -1.90 13.72
C GLN A 143 11.98 -1.39 14.57
N PHE A 144 10.75 -1.57 14.08
CA PHE A 144 9.55 -1.18 14.80
C PHE A 144 9.39 -2.01 16.09
N ILE A 145 9.41 -3.34 16.00
CA ILE A 145 9.20 -4.26 17.13
C ILE A 145 10.28 -4.08 18.21
N LEU A 146 11.53 -3.95 17.80
CA LEU A 146 12.63 -3.78 18.74
C LEU A 146 12.57 -2.45 19.54
N LYS A 147 11.76 -1.48 19.09
CA LYS A 147 11.65 -0.16 19.73
C LYS A 147 10.25 0.16 20.26
N GLU A 148 9.25 -0.65 19.94
CA GLU A 148 7.86 -0.37 20.32
C GLU A 148 7.65 -0.31 21.82
N ASP A 149 6.69 0.50 22.26
CA ASP A 149 6.22 0.51 23.63
C ASP A 149 5.35 -0.70 23.96
N VAL A 150 5.25 -1.04 25.23
CA VAL A 150 4.53 -2.22 25.72
C VAL A 150 3.03 -2.14 25.45
N THR A 151 2.42 -0.97 25.55
CA THR A 151 0.98 -0.77 25.34
C THR A 151 0.61 -1.05 23.89
N THR A 152 1.32 -0.41 22.97
CA THR A 152 1.16 -0.65 21.51
C THR A 152 1.36 -2.13 21.16
N ALA A 153 2.34 -2.78 21.79
CA ALA A 153 2.65 -4.20 21.58
C ALA A 153 1.52 -5.12 22.04
N LEU A 154 0.96 -4.87 23.23
CA LEU A 154 -0.15 -5.62 23.79
C LEU A 154 -1.43 -5.42 22.99
N GLU A 155 -1.84 -4.18 22.73
CA GLU A 155 -3.05 -3.88 21.95
C GLU A 155 -3.04 -4.58 20.59
N ARG A 156 -1.92 -4.51 19.87
CA ARG A 156 -1.78 -5.18 18.58
C ARG A 156 -1.86 -6.71 18.71
N SER A 157 -1.17 -7.28 19.70
CA SER A 157 -1.18 -8.72 19.91
C SER A 157 -2.57 -9.22 20.25
N VAL A 158 -3.24 -8.58 21.21
CA VAL A 158 -4.62 -8.92 21.60
C VAL A 158 -5.59 -8.79 20.42
N LYS A 159 -5.49 -7.70 19.65
CA LYS A 159 -6.31 -7.53 18.44
C LYS A 159 -6.11 -8.68 17.46
N THR A 160 -4.87 -9.10 17.21
CA THR A 160 -4.56 -10.22 16.31
C THR A 160 -5.15 -11.54 16.84
N MET A 161 -5.10 -11.76 18.16
CA MET A 161 -5.69 -12.94 18.80
C MET A 161 -7.22 -12.92 18.72
N MET A 162 -7.85 -11.75 18.88
CA MET A 162 -9.30 -11.59 18.72
C MET A 162 -9.74 -11.83 17.25
N GLU A 163 -8.98 -11.31 16.28
CA GLU A 163 -9.24 -11.58 14.85
C GLU A 163 -9.12 -13.08 14.54
N TRP A 164 -8.12 -13.75 15.11
CA TRP A 164 -7.99 -15.20 14.98
C TRP A 164 -9.18 -15.94 15.59
N ALA A 165 -9.64 -15.54 16.78
CA ALA A 165 -10.78 -16.18 17.46
C ALA A 165 -12.07 -16.04 16.63
N ALA A 166 -12.30 -14.89 16.01
CA ALA A 166 -13.45 -14.67 15.13
C ALA A 166 -13.46 -15.62 13.91
N ASP A 167 -12.27 -16.01 13.40
CA ASP A 167 -12.14 -16.95 12.30
C ASP A 167 -12.23 -18.43 12.76
N ASN A 168 -12.13 -18.70 14.07
CA ASN A 168 -12.01 -20.05 14.64
C ASN A 168 -13.02 -20.32 15.77
N GLU A 169 -14.23 -19.78 15.67
CA GLU A 169 -15.29 -20.02 16.66
C GLU A 169 -15.55 -21.53 16.89
N PRO A 170 -15.80 -21.95 18.14
CA PRO A 170 -16.04 -21.16 19.35
C PRO A 170 -14.80 -20.90 20.23
N ALA A 171 -13.57 -20.96 19.69
CA ALA A 171 -12.36 -20.81 20.49
C ALA A 171 -12.22 -19.37 21.03
N PRO A 172 -12.08 -19.14 22.35
CA PRO A 172 -11.84 -17.83 22.91
C PRO A 172 -10.43 -17.33 22.56
N TRP A 173 -10.26 -16.01 22.47
CA TRP A 173 -9.04 -15.37 22.01
C TRP A 173 -7.80 -15.68 22.89
N ASN A 174 -8.00 -15.89 24.19
CA ASN A 174 -6.93 -16.22 25.13
C ASN A 174 -6.37 -17.65 24.96
N HIS A 175 -7.04 -18.50 24.22
CA HIS A 175 -6.54 -19.83 23.84
C HIS A 175 -5.73 -19.83 22.54
N TYR A 176 -5.43 -18.65 22.01
CA TYR A 176 -4.69 -18.47 20.75
C TYR A 176 -3.39 -19.30 20.70
N PHE A 177 -2.52 -19.19 21.69
CA PHE A 177 -1.22 -19.87 21.70
C PHE A 177 -1.33 -21.42 21.81
N GLU A 178 -2.44 -21.91 22.30
CA GLU A 178 -2.70 -23.34 22.43
C GLU A 178 -3.21 -23.96 21.12
N HIS A 179 -3.99 -23.20 20.35
CA HIS A 179 -4.72 -23.70 19.19
C HIS A 179 -4.23 -23.20 17.83
N ILE A 180 -3.41 -22.16 17.79
CA ILE A 180 -2.86 -21.70 16.52
C ILE A 180 -1.91 -22.74 15.92
N SER A 181 -1.98 -22.96 14.60
CA SER A 181 -0.97 -23.76 13.93
C SER A 181 0.41 -23.11 14.01
N LEU A 182 1.46 -23.91 14.27
CA LEU A 182 2.81 -23.39 14.47
C LEU A 182 3.31 -22.58 13.26
N ASN A 183 2.99 -23.02 12.03
CA ASN A 183 3.37 -22.27 10.83
C ASN A 183 2.70 -20.89 10.78
N ARG A 184 1.39 -20.81 11.12
CA ARG A 184 0.71 -19.49 11.17
C ARG A 184 1.30 -18.60 12.26
N ALA A 185 1.65 -19.18 13.42
CA ALA A 185 2.31 -18.47 14.52
C ALA A 185 3.66 -17.87 14.08
N VAL A 186 4.51 -18.65 13.37
CA VAL A 186 5.78 -18.19 12.82
C VAL A 186 5.58 -16.96 11.93
N TYR A 187 4.65 -17.01 10.98
CA TYR A 187 4.37 -15.86 10.11
C TYR A 187 3.87 -14.65 10.88
N GLN A 188 2.98 -14.84 11.87
CA GLN A 188 2.46 -13.73 12.65
C GLN A 188 3.52 -13.08 13.56
N ILE A 189 4.47 -13.87 14.07
CA ILE A 189 5.63 -13.34 14.81
C ILE A 189 6.57 -12.59 13.87
N LYS A 190 6.91 -13.21 12.72
CA LYS A 190 7.79 -12.60 11.71
C LYS A 190 7.24 -11.26 11.22
N ASP A 191 5.94 -11.21 10.95
CA ASP A 191 5.25 -10.01 10.49
C ASP A 191 4.95 -9.01 11.62
N GLY A 192 5.36 -9.33 12.85
CA GLY A 192 5.20 -8.48 14.02
C GLY A 192 3.77 -8.35 14.53
N LYS A 193 2.83 -9.17 14.07
CA LYS A 193 1.43 -9.13 14.52
C LYS A 193 1.28 -9.54 15.97
N ILE A 194 2.08 -10.51 16.41
CA ILE A 194 2.21 -10.90 17.81
C ILE A 194 3.58 -10.45 18.33
N SER A 195 3.58 -9.66 19.38
CA SER A 195 4.80 -9.07 19.94
C SER A 195 5.56 -10.03 20.86
N PRO A 196 6.91 -9.99 20.85
CA PRO A 196 7.73 -10.64 21.83
C PRO A 196 7.47 -10.22 23.27
N TRP A 197 6.96 -9.00 23.50
CA TRP A 197 6.50 -8.58 24.82
C TRP A 197 5.52 -9.59 25.43
N LEU A 198 4.52 -10.01 24.66
CA LEU A 198 3.52 -10.96 25.13
C LEU A 198 4.07 -12.41 25.16
N ILE A 199 4.61 -12.88 24.03
CA ILE A 199 5.06 -14.27 23.86
C ILE A 199 6.08 -14.67 24.94
N LEU A 200 7.06 -13.79 25.21
CA LEU A 200 8.16 -14.10 26.13
C LEU A 200 7.79 -13.89 27.61
N ASN A 201 6.63 -13.30 27.91
CA ASN A 201 6.19 -13.02 29.28
C ASN A 201 4.90 -13.74 29.71
N CYS A 202 4.23 -14.50 28.84
CA CYS A 202 3.13 -15.39 29.21
C CYS A 202 3.55 -16.88 29.13
N LYS A 203 2.84 -17.74 29.85
CA LYS A 203 3.13 -19.18 29.92
C LYS A 203 2.86 -19.87 28.61
N SER A 204 1.65 -19.72 28.08
CA SER A 204 1.20 -20.35 26.83
C SER A 204 2.03 -19.94 25.61
N GLY A 205 2.49 -18.68 25.53
CA GLY A 205 3.40 -18.21 24.48
C GLY A 205 4.76 -18.92 24.50
N LYS A 206 5.35 -19.11 25.68
CA LYS A 206 6.60 -19.85 25.83
C LYS A 206 6.43 -21.34 25.50
N GLU A 207 5.33 -21.94 25.91
CA GLU A 207 5.00 -23.32 25.57
C GLU A 207 4.79 -23.52 24.06
N MET A 208 4.18 -22.55 23.39
CA MET A 208 4.09 -22.55 21.93
C MET A 208 5.48 -22.49 21.29
N LEU A 209 6.35 -21.55 21.71
CA LEU A 209 7.72 -21.45 21.19
C LEU A 209 8.53 -22.72 21.39
N SER A 210 8.35 -23.44 22.50
CA SER A 210 9.06 -24.69 22.77
C SER A 210 8.68 -25.84 21.80
N LYS A 211 7.58 -25.71 21.07
CA LYS A 211 7.12 -26.65 20.04
C LYS A 211 7.67 -26.35 18.65
N PHE A 212 8.36 -25.21 18.47
CA PHE A 212 8.95 -24.86 17.17
C PHE A 212 10.15 -25.75 16.85
N ASN A 213 10.25 -26.16 15.60
CA ASN A 213 11.45 -26.82 15.09
C ASN A 213 12.54 -25.79 14.77
N ASP A 214 13.75 -26.26 14.42
CA ASP A 214 14.91 -25.39 14.14
C ASP A 214 14.67 -24.44 12.99
N GLU A 215 13.97 -24.86 11.94
CA GLU A 215 13.62 -24.00 10.79
C GLU A 215 12.67 -22.87 11.23
N GLN A 216 11.62 -23.21 11.96
CA GLN A 216 10.65 -22.24 12.49
C GLN A 216 11.30 -21.24 13.46
N LEU A 217 12.18 -21.72 14.34
CA LEU A 217 12.95 -20.85 15.24
C LEU A 217 13.88 -19.91 14.46
N SER A 218 14.57 -20.43 13.44
CA SER A 218 15.44 -19.62 12.57
C SER A 218 14.68 -18.47 11.91
N MET A 219 13.44 -18.72 11.43
CA MET A 219 12.60 -17.70 10.78
C MET A 219 12.23 -16.55 11.69
N VAL A 220 12.04 -16.78 12.99
CA VAL A 220 11.61 -15.75 13.96
C VAL A 220 12.72 -15.25 14.87
N TYR A 221 13.92 -15.86 14.81
CA TYR A 221 15.01 -15.57 15.73
C TYR A 221 15.39 -14.10 15.81
N HIS A 222 15.41 -13.39 14.69
CA HIS A 222 15.74 -11.98 14.64
C HIS A 222 14.71 -11.10 15.37
N VAL A 223 13.44 -11.52 15.44
CA VAL A 223 12.35 -10.84 16.14
C VAL A 223 12.39 -11.17 17.64
N ILE A 224 12.58 -12.44 17.99
CA ILE A 224 12.54 -12.92 19.39
C ILE A 224 13.92 -13.05 20.03
N ASN A 225 14.96 -12.44 19.48
CA ASN A 225 16.36 -12.56 19.91
C ASN A 225 16.49 -12.52 21.45
N PRO A 226 16.90 -13.62 22.10
CA PRO A 226 16.90 -13.73 23.56
C PRO A 226 17.80 -12.70 24.25
N SER A 227 18.96 -12.43 23.67
CA SER A 227 19.93 -11.47 24.24
C SER A 227 19.37 -10.05 24.20
N HIS A 228 18.74 -9.65 23.12
CA HIS A 228 18.09 -8.34 22.99
C HIS A 228 16.97 -8.18 24.02
N TRP A 229 16.07 -9.16 24.07
CA TRP A 229 14.88 -9.08 24.94
C TRP A 229 15.23 -9.21 26.42
N ALA A 230 16.23 -10.02 26.78
CA ALA A 230 16.69 -10.08 28.16
C ALA A 230 17.23 -8.73 28.67
N MET A 231 18.04 -8.04 27.84
CA MET A 231 18.53 -6.70 28.17
C MET A 231 17.39 -5.68 28.26
N ARG A 232 16.44 -5.73 27.33
CA ARG A 232 15.30 -4.82 27.31
C ARG A 232 14.40 -5.01 28.52
N PHE A 233 14.06 -6.25 28.85
CA PHE A 233 13.21 -6.57 30.01
C PHE A 233 13.87 -6.20 31.34
N LYS A 234 15.19 -6.35 31.45
CA LYS A 234 15.92 -5.89 32.62
C LYS A 234 15.82 -4.37 32.83
N LYS A 235 15.82 -3.59 31.72
CA LYS A 235 15.69 -2.13 31.78
C LYS A 235 14.26 -1.67 32.04
N LEU A 236 13.27 -2.41 31.60
CA LEU A 236 11.84 -2.07 31.58
C LEU A 236 11.04 -3.04 32.47
N SER A 237 11.50 -3.26 33.72
CA SER A 237 10.90 -4.25 34.63
C SER A 237 9.43 -3.94 34.96
N ASN A 238 9.04 -2.68 35.03
CA ASN A 238 7.64 -2.29 35.25
C ASN A 238 6.74 -2.69 34.08
N ASP A 239 7.22 -2.51 32.86
CA ASP A 239 6.50 -2.91 31.65
C ASP A 239 6.36 -4.43 31.56
N VAL A 240 7.42 -5.16 31.95
CA VAL A 240 7.35 -6.64 32.07
C VAL A 240 6.30 -7.06 33.09
N GLN A 241 6.22 -6.38 34.23
CA GLN A 241 5.20 -6.69 35.24
C GLN A 241 3.79 -6.44 34.69
N LEU A 242 3.57 -5.31 34.01
CA LEU A 242 2.30 -5.02 33.33
C LEU A 242 1.89 -6.15 32.38
N VAL A 243 2.81 -6.65 31.54
CA VAL A 243 2.51 -7.75 30.61
C VAL A 243 2.12 -9.02 31.35
N LYS A 244 2.83 -9.35 32.44
CA LYS A 244 2.53 -10.54 33.27
C LYS A 244 1.17 -10.43 33.96
N ASP A 245 0.81 -9.24 34.43
CA ASP A 245 -0.48 -9.00 35.08
C ASP A 245 -1.62 -9.15 34.05
N VAL A 246 -1.50 -8.52 32.88
CA VAL A 246 -2.45 -8.66 31.77
C VAL A 246 -2.58 -10.14 31.34
N ALA A 247 -1.47 -10.86 31.18
CA ALA A 247 -1.48 -12.28 30.80
C ALA A 247 -2.18 -13.13 31.86
N LYS A 248 -1.93 -12.87 33.14
CA LYS A 248 -2.57 -13.58 34.25
C LYS A 248 -4.08 -13.31 34.34
N GLU A 249 -4.50 -12.05 34.23
CA GLU A 249 -5.90 -11.65 34.24
C GLU A 249 -6.69 -12.22 33.05
N SER A 250 -6.01 -12.39 31.92
CA SER A 250 -6.57 -12.96 30.69
C SER A 250 -6.47 -14.47 30.59
N ASN A 251 -5.86 -15.14 31.56
CA ASN A 251 -5.56 -16.60 31.54
C ASN A 251 -4.75 -17.03 30.30
N LEU A 252 -3.70 -16.30 29.95
CA LEU A 252 -2.76 -16.58 28.86
C LEU A 252 -1.55 -17.41 29.31
#